data_7578879c87380bfb3ec9fb016109e57b
#
_entry.id   7578879c87380bfb3ec9fb016109e57b
#
_cell.length_a   1.000
_cell.length_b   1.000
_cell.length_c   1.000
_cell.angle_alpha   90.00
_cell.angle_beta   90.00
_cell.angle_gamma   90.00
#
_symmetry.space_group_name_H-M   'P 1'
#
loop_
_entity.id
_entity.type
_entity.pdbx_description
1 polymer ?
#
loop_
_entity_poly.entity_id
_entity_poly.type
_entity_poly.pdbx_seq_one_letter_code
_entity_poly.pdbx_strand_id
1 'polypeptide(L)'
;MIKSGLWNGETFVELRETETCASEGGAALMERVKGLIHSYHDFEAIGISTAGEVNTEDGSIFYANSNIPGYTGMPVKQIMEEEFCVPAAVENDVNAAALGELRSGTGTGCDDFLCLTYGTGVGGSIVMNGNVYPGASFSAGSFGGMVIHPEEKAGTDSLEGCYERCASTTGLVRRVKKVDGSLDNGKKIFAAKDRPEIKEQIDAWIDDICTGLVTLCCIFNPSRIILGGGIMAQEYVLSEVNRKVKAQIAPGLGIVEIVPAKLANTAGVMGTADLWLTDHLLTTGSLFANLA
;
A
#
# COMPACT_ATOMS: atom_id res chain seq x y z
N MET A 1 9.47 -0.32 -9.46
CA MET A 1 10.18 0.99 -9.66
C MET A 1 10.56 1.55 -8.31
N ILE A 2 11.79 2.07 -8.15
CA ILE A 2 12.22 2.86 -7.00
C ILE A 2 11.87 4.32 -7.29
N LYS A 3 11.21 4.98 -6.35
CA LYS A 3 10.98 6.43 -6.39
C LYS A 3 11.78 7.07 -5.28
N SER A 4 12.55 8.10 -5.59
CA SER A 4 13.39 8.80 -4.63
C SER A 4 13.32 10.30 -4.82
N GLY A 5 13.64 11.06 -3.77
CA GLY A 5 13.69 12.52 -3.81
C GLY A 5 14.15 13.10 -2.47
N LEU A 6 14.61 14.33 -2.50
CA LEU A 6 14.94 15.09 -1.30
C LEU A 6 13.70 15.81 -0.76
N TRP A 7 13.50 15.73 0.54
CA TRP A 7 12.49 16.49 1.26
C TRP A 7 13.13 17.75 1.86
N ASN A 8 12.61 18.91 1.52
CA ASN A 8 13.14 20.20 1.97
C ASN A 8 12.37 20.82 3.16
N GLY A 9 11.51 20.04 3.81
CA GLY A 9 10.62 20.48 4.88
C GLY A 9 9.20 20.81 4.42
N GLU A 10 8.98 21.08 3.13
CA GLU A 10 7.69 21.45 2.56
C GLU A 10 7.27 20.57 1.38
N THR A 11 8.22 20.23 0.51
CA THR A 11 7.96 19.48 -0.71
C THR A 11 9.15 18.60 -1.10
N PHE A 12 8.88 17.61 -1.95
CA PHE A 12 9.93 16.82 -2.58
C PHE A 12 10.52 17.54 -3.78
N VAL A 13 11.85 17.60 -3.80
CA VAL A 13 12.65 18.08 -4.92
C VAL A 13 13.51 16.94 -5.47
N GLU A 14 14.04 17.10 -6.67
CA GLU A 14 14.89 16.11 -7.34
C GLU A 14 14.26 14.71 -7.43
N LEU A 15 12.95 14.63 -7.69
CA LEU A 15 12.25 13.36 -7.83
C LEU A 15 12.81 12.55 -9.01
N ARG A 16 13.11 11.27 -8.74
CA ARG A 16 13.65 10.31 -9.73
C ARG A 16 12.89 8.99 -9.65
N GLU A 17 12.81 8.32 -10.80
CA GLU A 17 12.29 6.95 -10.90
C GLU A 17 13.36 6.05 -11.52
N THR A 18 13.65 4.92 -10.87
CA THR A 18 14.65 3.94 -11.28
C THR A 18 14.06 2.54 -11.24
N GLU A 19 14.45 1.65 -12.12
CA GLU A 19 13.99 0.27 -12.09
C GLU A 19 14.44 -0.45 -10.82
N THR A 20 13.54 -1.18 -10.19
CA THR A 20 13.82 -1.95 -8.97
C THR A 20 14.71 -3.15 -9.27
N CYS A 21 14.48 -3.83 -10.42
CA CYS A 21 15.11 -5.11 -10.78
C CYS A 21 15.00 -6.14 -9.66
N ALA A 22 13.83 -6.25 -9.05
CA ALA A 22 13.56 -7.04 -7.84
C ALA A 22 14.01 -8.51 -7.95
N SER A 23 13.95 -9.11 -9.13
CA SER A 23 14.36 -10.49 -9.40
C SER A 23 15.85 -10.74 -9.20
N GLU A 24 16.69 -9.72 -9.16
CA GLU A 24 18.12 -9.81 -8.87
C GLU A 24 18.40 -10.05 -7.37
N GLY A 25 17.38 -9.89 -6.52
CA GLY A 25 17.42 -10.18 -5.09
C GLY A 25 17.77 -8.98 -4.20
N GLY A 26 17.61 -9.19 -2.89
CA GLY A 26 17.74 -8.14 -1.89
C GLY A 26 19.12 -7.48 -1.84
N ALA A 27 20.21 -8.25 -1.97
CA ALA A 27 21.57 -7.69 -1.97
C ALA A 27 21.79 -6.72 -3.16
N ALA A 28 21.40 -7.13 -4.37
CA ALA A 28 21.50 -6.28 -5.56
C ALA A 28 20.59 -5.03 -5.44
N LEU A 29 19.41 -5.18 -4.84
CA LEU A 29 18.53 -4.07 -4.55
C LEU A 29 19.20 -3.05 -3.61
N MET A 30 19.85 -3.50 -2.52
CA MET A 30 20.55 -2.60 -1.60
C MET A 30 21.70 -1.86 -2.27
N GLU A 31 22.52 -2.51 -3.10
CA GLU A 31 23.58 -1.83 -3.84
C GLU A 31 23.03 -0.76 -4.79
N ARG A 32 21.88 -1.06 -5.45
CA ARG A 32 21.20 -0.08 -6.31
C ARG A 32 20.67 1.11 -5.52
N VAL A 33 20.09 0.87 -4.35
CA VAL A 33 19.59 1.92 -3.45
C VAL A 33 20.75 2.78 -2.95
N LYS A 34 21.87 2.18 -2.52
CA LYS A 34 23.07 2.93 -2.12
C LYS A 34 23.59 3.82 -3.26
N GLY A 35 23.72 3.26 -4.46
CA GLY A 35 24.16 4.02 -5.64
C GLY A 35 23.22 5.19 -5.97
N LEU A 36 21.92 5.01 -5.77
CA LEU A 36 20.93 6.07 -5.96
C LEU A 36 21.07 7.16 -4.89
N ILE A 37 21.22 6.79 -3.62
CA ILE A 37 21.40 7.74 -2.51
C ILE A 37 22.70 8.54 -2.66
N HIS A 38 23.81 7.92 -3.08
CA HIS A 38 25.08 8.62 -3.38
C HIS A 38 24.95 9.73 -4.44
N SER A 39 23.90 9.71 -5.25
CA SER A 39 23.65 10.75 -6.25
C SER A 39 22.92 11.99 -5.71
N TYR A 40 22.53 11.96 -4.43
CA TYR A 40 21.98 13.10 -3.70
C TYR A 40 23.01 13.68 -2.72
N HIS A 41 22.85 14.94 -2.36
CA HIS A 41 23.77 15.66 -1.46
C HIS A 41 22.98 16.41 -0.40
N ASP A 42 23.65 16.74 0.69
CA ASP A 42 23.13 17.61 1.76
C ASP A 42 21.83 17.10 2.43
N PHE A 43 21.80 15.80 2.78
CA PHE A 43 20.70 15.21 3.55
C PHE A 43 21.17 14.78 4.95
N GLU A 44 20.29 14.86 5.93
CA GLU A 44 20.55 14.57 7.35
C GLU A 44 19.92 13.24 7.81
N ALA A 45 19.02 12.66 7.02
CA ALA A 45 18.37 11.39 7.33
C ALA A 45 17.89 10.67 6.05
N ILE A 46 17.63 9.37 6.18
CA ILE A 46 17.13 8.52 5.11
C ILE A 46 15.82 7.88 5.55
N GLY A 47 14.75 8.04 4.76
CA GLY A 47 13.49 7.31 4.94
C GLY A 47 13.28 6.33 3.79
N ILE A 48 12.96 5.07 4.11
CA ILE A 48 12.74 4.01 3.14
C ILE A 48 11.35 3.40 3.33
N SER A 49 10.55 3.42 2.27
CA SER A 49 9.33 2.65 2.14
C SER A 49 9.60 1.44 1.25
N THR A 50 9.27 0.24 1.70
CA THR A 50 9.62 -0.99 0.98
C THR A 50 8.52 -2.04 1.03
N ALA A 51 8.52 -2.93 0.04
CA ALA A 51 7.70 -4.14 0.07
C ALA A 51 8.17 -5.09 1.17
N GLY A 52 7.25 -5.88 1.71
CA GLY A 52 7.49 -6.84 2.80
C GLY A 52 7.09 -6.29 4.17
N GLU A 53 7.12 -7.16 5.15
CA GLU A 53 6.85 -6.83 6.55
C GLU A 53 8.13 -6.31 7.18
N VAL A 54 8.07 -5.13 7.77
CA VAL A 54 9.24 -4.46 8.35
C VAL A 54 9.17 -4.52 9.87
N ASN A 55 10.23 -5.02 10.50
CA ASN A 55 10.45 -4.81 11.92
C ASN A 55 10.84 -3.34 12.14
N THR A 56 9.91 -2.53 12.59
CA THR A 56 10.13 -1.09 12.77
C THR A 56 11.05 -0.75 13.94
N GLU A 57 11.32 -1.71 14.84
CA GLU A 57 12.24 -1.51 15.96
C GLU A 57 13.71 -1.43 15.50
N ASP A 58 14.11 -2.32 14.57
CA ASP A 58 15.49 -2.39 14.06
C ASP A 58 15.62 -2.06 12.56
N GLY A 59 14.49 -1.85 11.85
CA GLY A 59 14.47 -1.53 10.44
C GLY A 59 14.89 -2.68 9.51
N SER A 60 14.81 -3.92 9.99
CA SER A 60 15.06 -5.10 9.17
C SER A 60 13.78 -5.60 8.49
N ILE A 61 13.94 -6.37 7.41
CA ILE A 61 12.83 -7.03 6.73
C ILE A 61 12.46 -8.30 7.49
N PHE A 62 11.38 -8.26 8.24
CA PHE A 62 10.89 -9.40 9.02
C PHE A 62 10.49 -10.55 8.09
N TYR A 63 9.74 -10.26 7.03
CA TYR A 63 9.37 -11.22 6.01
C TYR A 63 9.14 -10.52 4.66
N ALA A 64 9.60 -11.16 3.59
CA ALA A 64 9.26 -10.80 2.23
C ALA A 64 8.99 -12.07 1.41
N ASN A 65 8.06 -11.98 0.46
CA ASN A 65 7.79 -13.06 -0.47
C ASN A 65 8.92 -13.24 -1.51
N SER A 66 8.82 -14.25 -2.35
CA SER A 66 9.83 -14.60 -3.35
C SER A 66 10.00 -13.58 -4.49
N ASN A 67 9.23 -12.50 -4.53
CA ASN A 67 9.37 -11.45 -5.55
C ASN A 67 10.73 -10.73 -5.45
N ILE A 68 11.31 -10.68 -4.24
CA ILE A 68 12.66 -10.18 -3.99
C ILE A 68 13.45 -11.31 -3.29
N PRO A 69 14.17 -12.16 -4.04
CA PRO A 69 14.91 -13.27 -3.44
C PRO A 69 15.93 -12.80 -2.41
N GLY A 70 16.00 -13.47 -1.25
CA GLY A 70 16.97 -13.15 -0.20
C GLY A 70 16.73 -11.80 0.51
N TYR A 71 15.50 -11.28 0.48
CA TYR A 71 15.18 -10.02 1.13
C TYR A 71 14.74 -10.18 2.59
N THR A 72 14.12 -11.30 2.97
CA THR A 72 13.80 -11.63 4.37
C THR A 72 15.07 -11.64 5.22
N GLY A 73 15.04 -10.94 6.35
CA GLY A 73 16.18 -10.76 7.26
C GLY A 73 17.16 -9.67 6.85
N MET A 74 16.93 -8.93 5.76
CA MET A 74 17.80 -7.86 5.31
C MET A 74 17.80 -6.69 6.32
N PRO A 75 18.96 -6.32 6.92
CA PRO A 75 19.05 -5.24 7.91
C PRO A 75 19.15 -3.88 7.21
N VAL A 76 18.06 -3.46 6.54
CA VAL A 76 18.02 -2.30 5.65
C VAL A 76 18.47 -1.02 6.36
N LYS A 77 17.95 -0.76 7.56
CA LYS A 77 18.32 0.42 8.37
C LYS A 77 19.82 0.43 8.67
N GLN A 78 20.35 -0.67 9.19
CA GLN A 78 21.77 -0.79 9.52
C GLN A 78 22.66 -0.56 8.30
N ILE A 79 22.33 -1.16 7.14
CA ILE A 79 23.07 -0.99 5.89
C ILE A 79 23.15 0.49 5.49
N MET A 80 22.03 1.23 5.64
CA MET A 80 22.00 2.65 5.27
C MET A 80 22.76 3.52 6.26
N GLU A 81 22.61 3.26 7.56
CA GLU A 81 23.30 4.02 8.60
C GLU A 81 24.83 3.81 8.56
N GLU A 82 25.29 2.58 8.29
CA GLU A 82 26.72 2.27 8.13
C GLU A 82 27.32 2.93 6.89
N GLU A 83 26.59 2.95 5.77
CA GLU A 83 27.08 3.51 4.50
C GLU A 83 27.13 5.04 4.52
N PHE A 84 26.07 5.69 5.05
CA PHE A 84 25.89 7.14 4.90
C PHE A 84 26.18 7.94 6.17
N CYS A 85 26.38 7.28 7.30
CA CYS A 85 26.62 7.91 8.61
C CYS A 85 25.52 8.90 9.02
N VAL A 86 24.29 8.68 8.58
CA VAL A 86 23.08 9.44 8.96
C VAL A 86 22.01 8.45 9.43
N PRO A 87 21.09 8.87 10.29
CA PRO A 87 20.01 8.00 10.74
C PRO A 87 19.09 7.56 9.60
N ALA A 88 18.55 6.34 9.70
CA ALA A 88 17.61 5.80 8.74
C ALA A 88 16.34 5.27 9.41
N ALA A 89 15.18 5.43 8.75
CA ALA A 89 13.91 4.82 9.10
C ALA A 89 13.40 3.96 7.94
N VAL A 90 12.81 2.80 8.27
CA VAL A 90 12.30 1.86 7.28
C VAL A 90 10.88 1.48 7.64
N GLU A 91 9.97 1.50 6.68
CA GLU A 91 8.57 1.11 6.88
C GLU A 91 8.04 0.32 5.67
N ASN A 92 7.01 -0.47 5.92
CA ASN A 92 6.25 -1.12 4.84
C ASN A 92 5.61 -0.08 3.91
N ASP A 93 5.45 -0.39 2.63
CA ASP A 93 4.95 0.51 1.61
C ASP A 93 3.51 0.99 1.85
N VAL A 94 2.62 0.13 2.34
CA VAL A 94 1.24 0.51 2.65
C VAL A 94 1.15 1.27 3.97
N ASN A 95 1.93 0.89 4.96
CA ASN A 95 2.04 1.64 6.22
C ASN A 95 2.59 3.05 5.96
N ALA A 96 3.65 3.18 5.20
CA ALA A 96 4.18 4.47 4.78
C ALA A 96 3.13 5.29 3.99
N ALA A 97 2.37 4.65 3.10
CA ALA A 97 1.29 5.35 2.41
C ALA A 97 0.20 5.85 3.38
N ALA A 98 -0.16 5.05 4.40
CA ALA A 98 -1.13 5.46 5.42
C ALA A 98 -0.62 6.65 6.24
N LEU A 99 0.66 6.67 6.62
CA LEU A 99 1.30 7.81 7.29
C LEU A 99 1.29 9.06 6.41
N GLY A 100 1.59 8.93 5.13
CA GLY A 100 1.49 10.03 4.17
C GLY A 100 0.08 10.61 4.09
N GLU A 101 -0.93 9.74 3.99
CA GLU A 101 -2.33 10.15 3.97
C GLU A 101 -2.77 10.80 5.31
N LEU A 102 -2.27 10.32 6.44
CA LEU A 102 -2.48 10.92 7.76
C LEU A 102 -1.95 12.35 7.82
N ARG A 103 -0.74 12.56 7.32
CA ARG A 103 -0.05 13.86 7.39
C ARG A 103 -0.60 14.90 6.42
N SER A 104 -0.78 14.53 5.16
CA SER A 104 -1.01 15.48 4.06
C SER A 104 -2.14 15.07 3.10
N GLY A 105 -2.77 13.95 3.36
CA GLY A 105 -3.79 13.36 2.50
C GLY A 105 -5.20 13.39 3.07
N THR A 106 -5.98 12.39 2.72
CA THR A 106 -7.37 12.21 3.18
C THR A 106 -7.47 11.67 4.61
N GLY A 107 -6.36 11.23 5.22
CA GLY A 107 -6.27 10.84 6.62
C GLY A 107 -6.13 12.01 7.61
N THR A 108 -5.85 13.21 7.12
CA THR A 108 -5.61 14.38 7.98
C THR A 108 -6.81 14.67 8.90
N GLY A 109 -6.52 14.82 10.20
CA GLY A 109 -7.53 15.05 11.22
C GLY A 109 -8.36 13.82 11.58
N CYS A 110 -7.91 12.63 11.22
CA CYS A 110 -8.57 11.36 11.50
C CYS A 110 -7.59 10.42 12.21
N ASP A 111 -7.83 10.15 13.51
CA ASP A 111 -6.90 9.35 14.31
C ASP A 111 -7.10 7.84 14.14
N ASP A 112 -8.30 7.41 13.70
CA ASP A 112 -8.65 5.99 13.54
C ASP A 112 -9.19 5.73 12.13
N PHE A 113 -8.36 5.16 11.27
CA PHE A 113 -8.74 4.81 9.91
C PHE A 113 -8.00 3.57 9.40
N LEU A 114 -8.53 3.00 8.33
CA LEU A 114 -7.86 1.95 7.57
C LEU A 114 -7.41 2.51 6.22
N CYS A 115 -6.23 2.10 5.77
CA CYS A 115 -5.75 2.38 4.43
C CYS A 115 -5.63 1.05 3.67
N LEU A 116 -6.27 0.92 2.51
CA LEU A 116 -6.15 -0.25 1.65
C LEU A 116 -5.65 0.15 0.27
N THR A 117 -4.77 -0.66 -0.29
CA THR A 117 -4.25 -0.46 -1.66
C THR A 117 -4.63 -1.65 -2.55
N TYR A 118 -5.22 -1.35 -3.72
CA TYR A 118 -5.66 -2.35 -4.70
C TYR A 118 -4.80 -2.26 -5.95
N GLY A 119 -3.81 -3.12 -6.03
CA GLY A 119 -2.86 -3.21 -7.13
C GLY A 119 -2.71 -4.65 -7.62
N THR A 120 -1.48 -5.14 -7.70
CA THR A 120 -1.17 -6.56 -7.97
C THR A 120 -1.81 -7.47 -6.93
N GLY A 121 -1.76 -7.04 -5.66
CA GLY A 121 -2.45 -7.64 -4.53
C GLY A 121 -3.39 -6.65 -3.84
N VAL A 122 -3.75 -6.98 -2.59
CA VAL A 122 -4.46 -6.08 -1.66
C VAL A 122 -3.61 -5.93 -0.41
N GLY A 123 -3.00 -4.77 -0.28
CA GLY A 123 -2.30 -4.38 0.95
C GLY A 123 -3.20 -3.58 1.89
N GLY A 124 -2.83 -3.50 3.16
CA GLY A 124 -3.55 -2.72 4.13
C GLY A 124 -2.69 -2.21 5.27
N SER A 125 -3.16 -1.15 5.89
CA SER A 125 -2.60 -0.55 7.10
C SER A 125 -3.71 -0.15 8.05
N ILE A 126 -3.44 -0.28 9.33
CA ILE A 126 -4.35 0.07 10.42
C ILE A 126 -3.74 1.27 11.15
N VAL A 127 -4.43 2.39 11.15
CA VAL A 127 -4.06 3.56 11.96
C VAL A 127 -5.02 3.66 13.14
N MET A 128 -4.49 3.68 14.35
CA MET A 128 -5.24 3.83 15.60
C MET A 128 -4.56 4.86 16.50
N ASN A 129 -5.34 5.81 17.03
CA ASN A 129 -4.82 6.92 17.83
C ASN A 129 -3.69 7.68 17.11
N GLY A 130 -3.81 7.87 15.80
CA GLY A 130 -2.82 8.57 14.98
C GLY A 130 -1.52 7.80 14.72
N ASN A 131 -1.45 6.51 15.05
CA ASN A 131 -0.26 5.67 14.86
C ASN A 131 -0.59 4.42 14.04
N VAL A 132 0.35 3.98 13.23
CA VAL A 132 0.26 2.68 12.56
C VAL A 132 0.34 1.57 13.61
N TYR A 133 -0.60 0.64 13.56
CA TYR A 133 -0.60 -0.54 14.40
C TYR A 133 0.18 -1.67 13.73
N PRO A 134 1.35 -2.05 14.25
CA PRO A 134 2.21 -3.05 13.60
C PRO A 134 1.75 -4.49 13.82
N GLY A 135 0.98 -4.75 14.91
CA GLY A 135 0.69 -6.10 15.36
C GLY A 135 1.88 -6.77 16.05
N ALA A 136 1.71 -8.04 16.43
CA ALA A 136 2.72 -8.80 17.18
C ALA A 136 3.94 -9.22 16.34
N SER A 137 3.81 -9.22 15.00
CA SER A 137 4.83 -9.68 14.06
C SER A 137 4.95 -8.77 12.85
N PHE A 138 4.65 -7.50 13.02
CA PHE A 138 4.74 -6.45 11.99
C PHE A 138 3.86 -6.70 10.74
N SER A 139 2.86 -7.58 10.86
CA SER A 139 2.00 -8.03 9.75
C SER A 139 0.54 -7.57 9.89
N ALA A 140 0.24 -6.66 10.83
CA ALA A 140 -1.12 -6.13 10.95
C ALA A 140 -1.52 -5.40 9.66
N GLY A 141 -2.79 -5.51 9.28
CA GLY A 141 -3.25 -4.95 8.01
C GLY A 141 -3.09 -5.87 6.81
N SER A 142 -2.62 -7.11 6.96
CA SER A 142 -2.55 -8.12 5.88
C SER A 142 -3.95 -8.55 5.41
N PHE A 143 -4.80 -7.57 5.07
CA PHE A 143 -6.21 -7.79 4.71
C PHE A 143 -6.40 -8.65 3.48
N GLY A 144 -5.43 -8.67 2.56
CA GLY A 144 -5.43 -9.53 1.39
C GLY A 144 -5.58 -11.02 1.70
N GLY A 145 -5.15 -11.44 2.90
CA GLY A 145 -5.28 -12.81 3.39
C GLY A 145 -6.67 -13.20 3.92
N MET A 146 -7.61 -12.24 4.08
CA MET A 146 -8.96 -12.57 4.53
C MET A 146 -9.66 -13.52 3.56
N VAL A 147 -10.27 -14.59 4.07
CA VAL A 147 -11.06 -15.53 3.26
C VAL A 147 -12.46 -14.94 3.05
N ILE A 148 -12.81 -14.63 1.80
CA ILE A 148 -14.13 -14.10 1.42
C ILE A 148 -14.96 -15.11 0.63
N HIS A 149 -14.31 -16.10 0.01
CA HIS A 149 -14.92 -17.22 -0.71
C HIS A 149 -14.37 -18.55 -0.19
N PRO A 150 -14.83 -19.03 0.98
CA PRO A 150 -14.32 -20.27 1.59
C PRO A 150 -14.59 -21.51 0.72
N GLU A 151 -15.61 -21.48 -0.12
CA GLU A 151 -15.96 -22.52 -1.08
C GLU A 151 -14.94 -22.69 -2.22
N GLU A 152 -14.16 -21.66 -2.51
CA GLU A 152 -13.09 -21.70 -3.52
C GLU A 152 -11.77 -22.26 -2.96
N LYS A 153 -11.67 -22.44 -1.63
CA LYS A 153 -10.46 -22.84 -0.92
C LYS A 153 -10.26 -24.36 -0.96
N ALA A 154 -10.30 -24.97 -2.14
CA ALA A 154 -10.17 -26.42 -2.30
C ALA A 154 -8.78 -26.89 -2.80
N GLY A 155 -7.90 -25.95 -3.17
CA GLY A 155 -6.60 -26.24 -3.75
C GLY A 155 -5.42 -26.13 -2.79
N THR A 156 -4.23 -26.23 -3.35
CA THR A 156 -2.95 -26.06 -2.63
C THR A 156 -2.49 -24.60 -2.56
N ASP A 157 -3.10 -23.71 -3.33
CA ASP A 157 -2.83 -22.26 -3.27
C ASP A 157 -3.47 -21.67 -2.01
N SER A 158 -2.65 -21.24 -1.07
CA SER A 158 -3.10 -20.67 0.21
C SER A 158 -3.94 -19.39 0.05
N LEU A 159 -3.88 -18.74 -1.11
CA LEU A 159 -4.61 -17.49 -1.41
C LEU A 159 -5.92 -17.74 -2.18
N GLU A 160 -6.27 -18.97 -2.57
CA GLU A 160 -7.58 -19.25 -3.16
C GLU A 160 -8.70 -18.84 -2.22
N GLY A 161 -9.74 -18.17 -2.74
CA GLY A 161 -10.84 -17.63 -1.96
C GLY A 161 -10.48 -16.47 -1.03
N CYS A 162 -9.22 -16.00 -1.03
CA CYS A 162 -8.80 -14.85 -0.26
C CYS A 162 -9.08 -13.51 -0.96
N TYR A 163 -9.22 -12.48 -0.16
CA TYR A 163 -9.55 -11.12 -0.58
C TYR A 163 -8.62 -10.61 -1.69
N GLU A 164 -7.33 -10.80 -1.56
CA GLU A 164 -6.36 -10.40 -2.59
C GLU A 164 -6.65 -11.07 -3.94
N ARG A 165 -6.92 -12.38 -3.95
CA ARG A 165 -7.21 -13.11 -5.20
C ARG A 165 -8.48 -12.64 -5.88
N CYS A 166 -9.47 -12.19 -5.11
CA CYS A 166 -10.78 -11.80 -5.62
C CYS A 166 -10.84 -10.30 -5.91
N ALA A 167 -10.40 -9.46 -4.97
CA ALA A 167 -10.61 -8.02 -4.97
C ALA A 167 -9.45 -7.18 -5.55
N SER A 168 -8.27 -7.76 -5.79
CA SER A 168 -7.16 -7.00 -6.40
C SER A 168 -7.43 -6.61 -7.85
N THR A 169 -6.65 -5.66 -8.39
CA THR A 169 -6.67 -5.35 -9.83
C THR A 169 -6.29 -6.57 -10.68
N THR A 170 -5.35 -7.39 -10.21
CA THR A 170 -5.01 -8.68 -10.84
C THR A 170 -6.20 -9.64 -10.83
N GLY A 171 -6.97 -9.67 -9.75
CA GLY A 171 -8.21 -10.44 -9.64
C GLY A 171 -9.24 -10.04 -10.70
N LEU A 172 -9.47 -8.73 -10.87
CA LEU A 172 -10.35 -8.20 -11.92
C LEU A 172 -9.85 -8.60 -13.32
N VAL A 173 -8.56 -8.40 -13.61
CA VAL A 173 -7.99 -8.76 -14.91
C VAL A 173 -8.17 -10.25 -15.19
N ARG A 174 -7.91 -11.11 -14.20
CA ARG A 174 -8.10 -12.56 -14.33
C ARG A 174 -9.55 -12.94 -14.60
N ARG A 175 -10.51 -12.27 -13.94
CA ARG A 175 -11.94 -12.46 -14.12
C ARG A 175 -12.37 -12.08 -15.54
N VAL A 176 -12.00 -10.87 -15.97
CA VAL A 176 -12.38 -10.33 -17.30
C VAL A 176 -11.73 -11.09 -18.45
N LYS A 177 -10.49 -11.55 -18.31
CA LYS A 177 -9.80 -12.36 -19.34
C LYS A 177 -10.53 -13.67 -19.67
N LYS A 178 -11.36 -14.22 -18.78
CA LYS A 178 -12.18 -15.39 -19.07
C LYS A 178 -13.32 -15.07 -20.04
N VAL A 179 -13.73 -13.80 -20.13
CA VAL A 179 -14.79 -13.31 -21.02
C VAL A 179 -14.20 -12.75 -22.30
N ASP A 180 -13.14 -11.94 -22.17
CA ASP A 180 -12.44 -11.31 -23.27
C ASP A 180 -10.94 -11.24 -22.99
N GLY A 181 -10.16 -12.15 -23.61
CA GLY A 181 -8.72 -12.26 -23.39
C GLY A 181 -7.90 -11.06 -23.83
N SER A 182 -8.46 -10.15 -24.63
CA SER A 182 -7.78 -8.92 -25.09
C SER A 182 -7.74 -7.82 -24.03
N LEU A 183 -8.62 -7.91 -23.02
CA LEU A 183 -8.73 -6.96 -21.90
C LEU A 183 -7.79 -7.36 -20.75
N ASP A 184 -6.51 -7.11 -20.91
CA ASP A 184 -5.42 -7.60 -20.09
C ASP A 184 -4.93 -6.63 -18.99
N ASN A 185 -5.56 -5.47 -18.88
CA ASN A 185 -5.24 -4.47 -17.85
C ASN A 185 -6.44 -3.58 -17.51
N GLY A 186 -6.38 -2.92 -16.35
CA GLY A 186 -7.47 -2.08 -15.85
C GLY A 186 -7.92 -0.99 -16.82
N LYS A 187 -7.00 -0.34 -17.53
CA LYS A 187 -7.35 0.72 -18.49
C LYS A 187 -8.22 0.19 -19.62
N LYS A 188 -7.86 -0.95 -20.22
CA LYS A 188 -8.65 -1.59 -21.28
C LYS A 188 -10.01 -2.08 -20.75
N ILE A 189 -10.05 -2.63 -19.55
CA ILE A 189 -11.29 -3.10 -18.91
C ILE A 189 -12.26 -1.94 -18.72
N PHE A 190 -11.82 -0.83 -18.13
CA PHE A 190 -12.69 0.32 -17.89
C PHE A 190 -13.05 1.09 -19.18
N ALA A 191 -12.23 1.01 -20.23
CA ALA A 191 -12.62 1.50 -21.55
C ALA A 191 -13.77 0.69 -22.18
N ALA A 192 -13.93 -0.58 -21.77
CA ALA A 192 -14.99 -1.48 -22.24
C ALA A 192 -16.14 -1.65 -21.23
N LYS A 193 -16.21 -0.85 -20.17
CA LYS A 193 -17.15 -1.00 -19.03
C LYS A 193 -18.63 -0.95 -19.43
N ASP A 194 -18.97 -0.35 -20.57
CA ASP A 194 -20.35 -0.22 -21.03
C ASP A 194 -20.84 -1.48 -21.77
N ARG A 195 -19.96 -2.45 -22.04
CA ARG A 195 -20.33 -3.78 -22.55
C ARG A 195 -20.97 -4.57 -21.40
N PRO A 196 -22.22 -5.11 -21.57
CA PRO A 196 -22.95 -5.75 -20.46
C PRO A 196 -22.16 -6.87 -19.78
N GLU A 197 -21.48 -7.73 -20.56
CA GLU A 197 -20.71 -8.85 -20.06
C GLU A 197 -19.44 -8.42 -19.28
N ILE A 198 -18.86 -7.26 -19.61
CA ILE A 198 -17.71 -6.71 -18.90
C ILE A 198 -18.17 -5.99 -17.63
N LYS A 199 -19.25 -5.24 -17.74
CA LYS A 199 -19.89 -4.58 -16.59
C LYS A 199 -20.25 -5.59 -15.50
N GLU A 200 -20.81 -6.73 -15.84
CA GLU A 200 -21.13 -7.81 -14.92
C GLU A 200 -19.88 -8.28 -14.14
N GLN A 201 -18.75 -8.42 -14.82
CA GLN A 201 -17.47 -8.81 -14.17
C GLN A 201 -16.94 -7.71 -13.25
N ILE A 202 -17.07 -6.44 -13.63
CA ILE A 202 -16.69 -5.31 -12.79
C ILE A 202 -17.58 -5.24 -11.55
N ASP A 203 -18.90 -5.38 -11.70
CA ASP A 203 -19.86 -5.31 -10.60
C ASP A 203 -19.66 -6.45 -9.60
N ALA A 204 -19.38 -7.67 -10.07
CA ALA A 204 -19.06 -8.81 -9.22
C ALA A 204 -17.71 -8.63 -8.49
N TRP A 205 -16.72 -8.02 -9.14
CA TRP A 205 -15.45 -7.66 -8.49
C TRP A 205 -15.65 -6.56 -7.42
N ILE A 206 -16.53 -5.59 -7.65
CA ILE A 206 -16.90 -4.59 -6.64
C ILE A 206 -17.60 -5.25 -5.44
N ASP A 207 -18.40 -6.31 -5.66
CA ASP A 207 -19.03 -7.06 -4.58
C ASP A 207 -17.98 -7.77 -3.70
N ASP A 208 -16.94 -8.32 -4.30
CA ASP A 208 -15.80 -8.90 -3.55
C ASP A 208 -15.11 -7.82 -2.69
N ILE A 209 -14.88 -6.62 -3.23
CA ILE A 209 -14.33 -5.49 -2.46
C ILE A 209 -15.23 -5.16 -1.28
N CYS A 210 -16.54 -5.02 -1.53
CA CYS A 210 -17.48 -4.66 -0.48
C CYS A 210 -17.58 -5.70 0.63
N THR A 211 -17.47 -7.00 0.31
CA THR A 211 -17.46 -8.09 1.30
C THR A 211 -16.32 -7.91 2.31
N GLY A 212 -15.11 -7.63 1.83
CA GLY A 212 -13.98 -7.35 2.72
C GLY A 212 -14.17 -6.06 3.53
N LEU A 213 -14.60 -4.98 2.89
CA LEU A 213 -14.78 -3.69 3.57
C LEU A 213 -15.87 -3.74 4.65
N VAL A 214 -16.99 -4.43 4.42
CA VAL A 214 -18.03 -4.64 5.43
C VAL A 214 -17.48 -5.39 6.63
N THR A 215 -16.69 -6.44 6.41
CA THR A 215 -16.02 -7.18 7.48
C THR A 215 -15.09 -6.27 8.31
N LEU A 216 -14.29 -5.46 7.63
CA LEU A 216 -13.38 -4.52 8.29
C LEU A 216 -14.13 -3.43 9.07
N CYS A 217 -15.25 -2.92 8.56
CA CYS A 217 -16.11 -2.01 9.31
C CYS A 217 -16.62 -2.64 10.60
N CYS A 218 -17.01 -3.92 10.58
CA CYS A 218 -17.50 -4.63 11.76
C CYS A 218 -16.39 -4.88 12.80
N ILE A 219 -15.16 -5.15 12.37
CA ILE A 219 -14.04 -5.48 13.27
C ILE A 219 -13.44 -4.22 13.88
N PHE A 220 -13.17 -3.20 13.07
CA PHE A 220 -12.40 -2.03 13.49
C PHE A 220 -13.25 -0.81 13.79
N ASN A 221 -14.49 -0.75 13.30
CA ASN A 221 -15.36 0.42 13.44
C ASN A 221 -14.62 1.74 13.14
N PRO A 222 -13.90 1.86 12.00
CA PRO A 222 -13.09 3.02 11.72
C PRO A 222 -13.95 4.22 11.38
N SER A 223 -13.46 5.44 11.64
CA SER A 223 -14.11 6.65 11.15
C SER A 223 -13.94 6.82 9.64
N ARG A 224 -12.86 6.29 9.07
CA ARG A 224 -12.56 6.41 7.64
C ARG A 224 -11.89 5.14 7.09
N ILE A 225 -12.15 4.85 5.80
CA ILE A 225 -11.40 3.88 5.02
C ILE A 225 -10.86 4.58 3.77
N ILE A 226 -9.55 4.61 3.62
CA ILE A 226 -8.86 5.24 2.49
C ILE A 226 -8.52 4.16 1.46
N LEU A 227 -8.99 4.32 0.23
CA LEU A 227 -8.77 3.36 -0.85
C LEU A 227 -7.73 3.87 -1.83
N GLY A 228 -6.56 3.24 -1.86
CA GLY A 228 -5.46 3.49 -2.76
C GLY A 228 -5.41 2.50 -3.93
N GLY A 229 -4.53 2.80 -4.90
CA GLY A 229 -4.37 2.05 -6.13
C GLY A 229 -5.04 2.71 -7.33
N GLY A 230 -4.41 2.60 -8.51
CA GLY A 230 -4.84 3.33 -9.71
C GLY A 230 -6.27 3.02 -10.14
N ILE A 231 -6.79 1.84 -9.82
CA ILE A 231 -8.16 1.44 -10.18
C ILE A 231 -9.21 2.12 -9.30
N MET A 232 -8.85 2.50 -8.07
CA MET A 232 -9.74 3.21 -7.13
C MET A 232 -9.98 4.68 -7.50
N ALA A 233 -9.20 5.21 -8.45
CA ALA A 233 -9.45 6.53 -9.03
C ALA A 233 -10.65 6.54 -10.00
N GLN A 234 -11.24 5.38 -10.33
CA GLN A 234 -12.45 5.29 -11.15
C GLN A 234 -13.68 5.68 -10.32
N GLU A 235 -14.32 6.79 -10.69
CA GLU A 235 -15.52 7.30 -9.99
C GLU A 235 -16.63 6.24 -9.85
N TYR A 236 -16.83 5.43 -10.89
CA TYR A 236 -17.79 4.33 -10.87
C TYR A 236 -17.50 3.33 -9.73
N VAL A 237 -16.24 2.94 -9.56
CA VAL A 237 -15.86 1.98 -8.51
C VAL A 237 -16.13 2.57 -7.13
N LEU A 238 -15.64 3.77 -6.88
CA LEU A 238 -15.77 4.41 -5.58
C LEU A 238 -17.23 4.68 -5.20
N SER A 239 -18.06 5.11 -6.16
CA SER A 239 -19.49 5.37 -5.94
C SER A 239 -20.25 4.08 -5.62
N GLU A 240 -20.00 3.00 -6.36
CA GLU A 240 -20.65 1.71 -6.14
C GLU A 240 -20.18 1.06 -4.83
N VAL A 241 -18.89 1.13 -4.50
CA VAL A 241 -18.38 0.65 -3.21
C VAL A 241 -19.07 1.37 -2.06
N ASN A 242 -19.12 2.71 -2.09
CA ASN A 242 -19.81 3.49 -1.06
C ASN A 242 -21.29 3.10 -0.92
N ARG A 243 -21.99 3.00 -2.05
CA ARG A 243 -23.41 2.63 -2.08
C ARG A 243 -23.65 1.23 -1.49
N LYS A 244 -22.86 0.25 -1.93
CA LYS A 244 -23.04 -1.17 -1.54
C LYS A 244 -22.62 -1.42 -0.10
N VAL A 245 -21.51 -0.85 0.38
CA VAL A 245 -21.07 -0.98 1.78
C VAL A 245 -22.10 -0.35 2.72
N LYS A 246 -22.56 0.88 2.44
CA LYS A 246 -23.61 1.53 3.26
C LYS A 246 -24.91 0.74 3.34
N ALA A 247 -25.26 0.00 2.30
CA ALA A 247 -26.45 -0.85 2.30
C ALA A 247 -26.29 -2.15 3.12
N GLN A 248 -25.06 -2.57 3.42
CA GLN A 248 -24.78 -3.85 4.08
C GLN A 248 -24.34 -3.71 5.54
N ILE A 249 -23.76 -2.57 5.94
CA ILE A 249 -23.35 -2.36 7.34
C ILE A 249 -24.55 -2.03 8.24
N ALA A 250 -24.44 -2.41 9.52
CA ALA A 250 -25.45 -2.06 10.51
C ALA A 250 -25.56 -0.53 10.67
N PRO A 251 -26.75 0.02 10.95
CA PRO A 251 -26.95 1.48 11.09
C PRO A 251 -25.99 2.16 12.08
N GLY A 252 -25.60 1.47 13.15
CA GLY A 252 -24.64 1.99 14.13
C GLY A 252 -23.20 2.12 13.63
N LEU A 253 -22.87 1.49 12.49
CA LEU A 253 -21.56 1.59 11.83
C LEU A 253 -21.58 2.57 10.63
N GLY A 254 -22.72 3.21 10.37
CA GLY A 254 -22.97 4.01 9.16
C GLY A 254 -22.23 5.35 9.09
N ILE A 255 -21.35 5.66 10.08
CA ILE A 255 -20.55 6.88 10.09
C ILE A 255 -19.25 6.74 9.29
N VAL A 256 -18.87 5.54 8.87
CA VAL A 256 -17.63 5.30 8.13
C VAL A 256 -17.62 6.08 6.79
N GLU A 257 -16.56 6.84 6.57
CA GLU A 257 -16.31 7.50 5.29
C GLU A 257 -15.37 6.64 4.44
N ILE A 258 -15.80 6.26 3.24
CA ILE A 258 -14.94 5.55 2.27
C ILE A 258 -14.51 6.56 1.21
N VAL A 259 -13.22 6.86 1.16
CA VAL A 259 -12.64 7.93 0.36
C VAL A 259 -11.43 7.44 -0.45
N PRO A 260 -11.13 8.06 -1.60
CA PRO A 260 -9.92 7.72 -2.34
C PRO A 260 -8.69 8.32 -1.64
N ALA A 261 -7.55 7.64 -1.79
CA ALA A 261 -6.25 8.17 -1.42
C ALA A 261 -5.94 9.44 -2.25
N LYS A 262 -5.46 10.49 -1.59
CA LYS A 262 -5.14 11.78 -2.22
C LYS A 262 -3.73 11.79 -2.81
N LEU A 263 -2.77 11.19 -2.13
CA LEU A 263 -1.36 11.29 -2.47
C LEU A 263 -0.94 10.30 -3.57
N ALA A 264 -1.79 9.34 -3.92
CA ALA A 264 -1.56 8.37 -4.99
C ALA A 264 -0.14 7.75 -4.92
N ASN A 265 0.64 7.90 -5.98
CA ASN A 265 1.98 7.33 -6.11
C ASN A 265 3.06 8.02 -5.25
N THR A 266 2.76 9.12 -4.58
CA THR A 266 3.71 9.83 -3.70
C THR A 266 3.45 9.51 -2.21
N ALA A 267 2.39 8.79 -1.89
CA ALA A 267 1.99 8.50 -0.51
C ALA A 267 3.09 7.82 0.30
N GLY A 268 3.74 6.78 -0.25
CA GLY A 268 4.83 6.07 0.43
C GLY A 268 6.04 6.97 0.72
N VAL A 269 6.44 7.80 -0.25
CA VAL A 269 7.56 8.75 -0.05
C VAL A 269 7.19 9.83 0.98
N MET A 270 5.94 10.33 0.94
CA MET A 270 5.44 11.30 1.94
C MET A 270 5.39 10.70 3.35
N GLY A 271 4.98 9.43 3.48
CA GLY A 271 4.92 8.76 4.76
C GLY A 271 6.28 8.49 5.39
N THR A 272 7.30 8.19 4.58
CA THR A 272 8.67 8.04 5.11
C THR A 272 9.26 9.34 5.63
N ALA A 273 8.84 10.48 5.06
CA ALA A 273 9.19 11.79 5.63
C ALA A 273 8.57 11.98 7.03
N ASP A 274 7.36 11.46 7.25
CA ASP A 274 6.67 11.56 8.53
C ASP A 274 7.29 10.70 9.63
N LEU A 275 7.77 9.50 9.31
CA LEU A 275 8.47 8.62 10.26
C LEU A 275 9.62 9.32 10.99
N TRP A 276 10.28 10.22 10.29
CA TRP A 276 11.41 10.95 10.84
C TRP A 276 11.00 12.24 11.56
N LEU A 277 10.01 12.96 11.02
CA LEU A 277 9.54 14.23 11.57
C LEU A 277 8.81 14.08 12.91
N THR A 278 8.25 12.89 13.19
CA THR A 278 7.52 12.62 14.43
C THR A 278 8.49 12.47 15.62
N ASP A 279 9.67 11.88 15.40
CA ASP A 279 10.66 11.65 16.44
C ASP A 279 11.70 12.77 16.58
N HIS A 280 11.89 13.59 15.52
CA HIS A 280 12.95 14.60 15.47
C HIS A 280 12.45 15.84 14.72
N LEU A 281 12.49 16.99 15.36
CA LEU A 281 12.25 18.29 14.73
C LEU A 281 13.43 18.63 13.79
N LEU A 282 13.49 18.01 12.61
CA LEU A 282 14.50 18.33 11.62
C LEU A 282 14.08 19.53 10.78
N THR A 283 14.96 20.47 10.66
CA THR A 283 14.77 21.73 9.94
C THR A 283 15.38 21.75 8.55
N THR A 284 16.16 20.74 8.16
CA THR A 284 16.91 20.71 6.88
C THR A 284 17.00 19.30 6.29
N GLY A 285 17.04 19.25 4.97
CA GLY A 285 17.22 18.18 4.00
C GLY A 285 17.23 16.70 4.46
N SER A 286 16.15 15.99 4.17
CA SER A 286 16.10 14.54 4.36
C SER A 286 15.83 13.82 3.03
N LEU A 287 16.49 12.69 2.81
CA LEU A 287 16.34 11.87 1.61
C LEU A 287 15.36 10.72 1.87
N PHE A 288 14.40 10.54 0.98
CA PHE A 288 13.39 9.49 1.09
C PHE A 288 13.29 8.67 -0.19
N ALA A 289 13.17 7.35 -0.04
CA ALA A 289 13.02 6.42 -1.15
C ALA A 289 11.85 5.46 -0.91
N ASN A 290 11.06 5.21 -1.96
CA ASN A 290 10.06 4.16 -2.00
C ASN A 290 10.55 3.04 -2.90
N LEU A 291 10.70 1.83 -2.37
CA LEU A 291 11.22 0.64 -3.03
C LEU A 291 10.11 -0.34 -3.45
N ALA A 292 8.86 0.09 -3.44
CA ALA A 292 7.69 -0.74 -3.77
C ALA A 292 7.49 -0.96 -5.27
#